data_a0d4549554c67aaebafe502491a82fa2
#
_entry.id   a0d4549554c67aaebafe502491a82fa2
#
_cell.length_a   1.000
_cell.length_b   1.000
_cell.length_c   1.000
_cell.angle_alpha   90.00
_cell.angle_beta   90.00
_cell.angle_gamma   90.00
#
_symmetry.space_group_name_H-M   'P 1'
#
loop_
_entity.id
_entity.type
_entity.pdbx_description
1 polymer ?
#
loop_
_entity_poly.entity_id
_entity_poly.type
_entity_poly.pdbx_seq_one_letter_code
_entity_poly.pdbx_strand_id
1 'polypeptide(L)'
;SIFGKITEATARIPVSLCAVFGVGITYFLGSKISSKKYGLICALILASCFEYVVLARVAILDMLLSVCIAASAFSGIYTLFCSQRFKKYFWWLAYIWAGFAVMAKGVPGLAIPALTIFISYIIAGRFKEMFKPLYIIPGLVLFFIVTLPWHIIMLQKYGYVFFREYIYKHHFERFANSHELGRKQPFYYYIPVFFLGFMPWIFSFGAQITA
;
A
#
# COMPACT_ATOMS: atom_id res chain seq x y z
N SER A 1 -4.75 -22.41 -17.32
CA SER A 1 -4.17 -22.30 -15.96
C SER A 1 -2.87 -23.08 -15.90
N ILE A 2 -1.82 -22.53 -15.32
CA ILE A 2 -0.51 -23.19 -15.15
C ILE A 2 -0.63 -24.48 -14.30
N PHE A 3 -1.70 -24.64 -13.53
CA PHE A 3 -1.93 -25.75 -12.59
C PHE A 3 -3.15 -26.64 -12.94
N GLY A 4 -3.68 -26.61 -14.15
CA GLY A 4 -4.74 -27.50 -14.64
C GLY A 4 -6.11 -27.41 -13.94
N LYS A 5 -6.18 -27.17 -12.64
CA LYS A 5 -7.41 -26.96 -11.87
C LYS A 5 -7.28 -25.74 -10.94
N ILE A 6 -8.32 -24.94 -10.84
CA ILE A 6 -8.39 -23.85 -9.87
C ILE A 6 -8.71 -24.48 -8.51
N THR A 7 -7.71 -24.56 -7.65
CA THR A 7 -7.88 -25.03 -6.27
C THR A 7 -7.80 -23.81 -5.31
N GLU A 8 -8.29 -24.00 -4.10
CA GLU A 8 -8.21 -22.97 -3.06
C GLU A 8 -6.75 -22.56 -2.78
N ALA A 9 -5.83 -23.52 -2.83
CA ALA A 9 -4.39 -23.26 -2.68
C ALA A 9 -3.84 -22.35 -3.79
N THR A 10 -4.21 -22.60 -5.06
CA THR A 10 -3.74 -21.77 -6.19
C THR A 10 -4.24 -20.32 -6.13
N ALA A 11 -5.40 -20.08 -5.52
CA ALA A 11 -5.93 -18.74 -5.31
C ALA A 11 -5.22 -17.99 -4.15
N ARG A 12 -4.77 -18.73 -3.12
CA ARG A 12 -4.14 -18.14 -1.92
C ARG A 12 -2.64 -17.91 -2.05
N ILE A 13 -1.92 -18.70 -2.85
CA ILE A 13 -0.46 -18.57 -3.03
C ILE A 13 -0.02 -17.15 -3.40
N PRO A 14 -0.60 -16.45 -4.40
CA PRO A 14 -0.17 -15.10 -4.75
C PRO A 14 -0.28 -14.11 -3.59
N VAL A 15 -1.37 -14.19 -2.81
CA VAL A 15 -1.62 -13.33 -1.66
C VAL A 15 -0.60 -13.58 -0.55
N SER A 16 -0.34 -14.86 -0.25
CA SER A 16 0.66 -15.24 0.75
C SER A 16 2.08 -14.82 0.35
N LEU A 17 2.44 -14.91 -0.94
CA LEU A 17 3.73 -14.42 -1.45
C LEU A 17 3.84 -12.90 -1.32
N CYS A 18 2.76 -12.16 -1.59
CA CYS A 18 2.71 -10.71 -1.33
C CYS A 18 2.94 -10.39 0.15
N ALA A 19 2.37 -11.18 1.06
CA ALA A 19 2.58 -11.00 2.50
C ALA A 19 4.06 -11.22 2.89
N VAL A 20 4.68 -12.29 2.41
CA VAL A 20 6.11 -12.54 2.65
C VAL A 20 6.97 -11.39 2.11
N PHE A 21 6.64 -10.89 0.92
CA PHE A 21 7.31 -9.73 0.34
C PHE A 21 7.15 -8.47 1.20
N GLY A 22 5.95 -8.21 1.75
CA GLY A 22 5.70 -7.10 2.67
C GLY A 22 6.56 -7.17 3.95
N VAL A 23 6.70 -8.37 4.54
CA VAL A 23 7.61 -8.61 5.67
C VAL A 23 9.06 -8.31 5.27
N GLY A 24 9.49 -8.76 4.07
CA GLY A 24 10.82 -8.48 3.52
C GLY A 24 11.10 -6.99 3.34
N ILE A 25 10.14 -6.23 2.80
CA ILE A 25 10.23 -4.77 2.68
C ILE A 25 10.39 -4.12 4.06
N THR A 26 9.59 -4.53 5.04
CA THR A 26 9.64 -4.00 6.41
C THR A 26 10.99 -4.27 7.05
N TYR A 27 11.55 -5.47 6.88
CA TYR A 27 12.92 -5.80 7.31
C TYR A 27 13.95 -4.88 6.68
N PHE A 28 13.91 -4.77 5.35
CA PHE A 28 14.88 -3.97 4.60
C PHE A 28 14.88 -2.51 5.05
N LEU A 29 13.71 -1.92 5.18
CA LEU A 29 13.56 -0.51 5.54
C LEU A 29 13.92 -0.25 7.00
N GLY A 30 13.44 -1.07 7.92
CA GLY A 30 13.82 -0.99 9.32
C GLY A 30 15.33 -1.11 9.50
N SER A 31 15.98 -2.00 8.74
CA SER A 31 17.44 -2.17 8.75
C SER A 31 18.19 -0.94 8.22
N LYS A 32 17.61 -0.20 7.28
CA LYS A 32 18.21 1.02 6.71
C LYS A 32 17.99 2.27 7.57
N ILE A 33 16.89 2.31 8.30
CA ILE A 33 16.56 3.44 9.19
C ILE A 33 17.40 3.40 10.47
N SER A 34 17.61 2.23 11.06
CA SER A 34 18.33 2.10 12.34
C SER A 34 19.41 1.00 12.27
N SER A 35 19.02 -0.26 12.37
CA SER A 35 19.95 -1.40 12.38
C SER A 35 19.31 -2.69 11.89
N LYS A 36 20.13 -3.70 11.54
CA LYS A 36 19.61 -5.02 11.14
C LYS A 36 18.74 -5.66 12.22
N LYS A 37 19.09 -5.47 13.52
CA LYS A 37 18.29 -5.96 14.65
C LYS A 37 16.93 -5.27 14.69
N TYR A 38 16.89 -3.95 14.52
CA TYR A 38 15.65 -3.18 14.45
C TYR A 38 14.77 -3.63 13.29
N GLY A 39 15.33 -3.80 12.09
CA GLY A 39 14.61 -4.31 10.93
C GLY A 39 14.01 -5.69 11.18
N LEU A 40 14.76 -6.60 11.85
CA LEU A 40 14.27 -7.94 12.19
C LEU A 40 13.08 -7.86 13.16
N ILE A 41 13.17 -7.02 14.20
CA ILE A 41 12.08 -6.83 15.15
C ILE A 41 10.82 -6.30 14.44
N CYS A 42 10.94 -5.27 13.60
CA CYS A 42 9.81 -4.74 12.84
C CYS A 42 9.16 -5.79 11.94
N ALA A 43 9.98 -6.60 11.27
CA ALA A 43 9.50 -7.68 10.40
C ALA A 43 8.78 -8.78 11.19
N LEU A 44 9.31 -9.18 12.35
CA LEU A 44 8.69 -10.16 13.23
C LEU A 44 7.37 -9.64 13.82
N ILE A 45 7.32 -8.39 14.23
CA ILE A 45 6.09 -7.73 14.69
C ILE A 45 5.03 -7.81 13.60
N LEU A 46 5.34 -7.36 12.37
CA LEU A 46 4.40 -7.41 11.26
C LEU A 46 3.94 -8.84 10.95
N ALA A 47 4.88 -9.79 10.85
CA ALA A 47 4.59 -11.19 10.52
C ALA A 47 3.73 -11.91 11.57
N SER A 48 3.70 -11.41 12.81
CA SER A 48 2.93 -11.97 13.92
C SER A 48 1.68 -11.15 14.29
N CYS A 49 1.42 -10.01 13.63
CA CYS A 49 0.16 -9.27 13.78
C CYS A 49 -1.01 -10.11 13.28
N PHE A 50 -2.06 -10.22 14.09
CA PHE A 50 -3.22 -11.08 13.81
C PHE A 50 -3.89 -10.72 12.48
N GLU A 51 -4.19 -9.44 12.24
CA GLU A 51 -4.82 -8.98 11.00
C GLU A 51 -3.95 -9.29 9.78
N TYR A 52 -2.63 -9.07 9.88
CA TYR A 52 -1.71 -9.36 8.78
C TYR A 52 -1.71 -10.83 8.40
N VAL A 53 -1.69 -11.73 9.40
CA VAL A 53 -1.73 -13.19 9.20
C VAL A 53 -3.05 -13.63 8.60
N VAL A 54 -4.17 -13.05 9.05
CA VAL A 54 -5.51 -13.34 8.50
C VAL A 54 -5.58 -12.90 7.04
N LEU A 55 -5.20 -11.65 6.72
CA LEU A 55 -5.19 -11.14 5.36
C LEU A 55 -4.27 -11.93 4.42
N ALA A 56 -3.14 -12.44 4.93
CA ALA A 56 -2.20 -13.26 4.16
C ALA A 56 -2.80 -14.60 3.71
N ARG A 57 -3.87 -15.08 4.37
CA ARG A 57 -4.53 -16.37 4.08
C ARG A 57 -5.83 -16.23 3.31
N VAL A 58 -6.41 -15.05 3.27
CA VAL A 58 -7.67 -14.78 2.55
C VAL A 58 -7.35 -14.32 1.13
N ALA A 59 -7.99 -14.93 0.12
CA ALA A 59 -7.75 -14.61 -1.28
C ALA A 59 -8.48 -13.30 -1.68
N ILE A 60 -8.07 -12.17 -1.08
CA ILE A 60 -8.59 -10.83 -1.37
C ILE A 60 -7.44 -9.89 -1.77
N LEU A 61 -7.77 -8.83 -2.52
CA LEU A 61 -6.79 -7.86 -3.01
C LEU A 61 -6.25 -6.92 -1.93
N ASP A 62 -6.81 -6.94 -0.72
CA ASP A 62 -6.44 -6.01 0.35
C ASP A 62 -5.00 -6.21 0.83
N MET A 63 -4.51 -7.46 0.82
CA MET A 63 -3.10 -7.73 1.12
C MET A 63 -2.16 -7.11 0.08
N LEU A 64 -2.45 -7.32 -1.21
CA LEU A 64 -1.69 -6.72 -2.30
C LEU A 64 -1.70 -5.20 -2.20
N LEU A 65 -2.88 -4.61 -1.99
CA LEU A 65 -3.05 -3.18 -1.79
C LEU A 65 -2.17 -2.66 -0.65
N SER A 66 -2.27 -3.28 0.53
CA SER A 66 -1.54 -2.86 1.74
C SER A 66 -0.03 -2.92 1.54
N VAL A 67 0.48 -3.98 0.92
CA VAL A 67 1.91 -4.14 0.63
C VAL A 67 2.39 -3.10 -0.38
N CYS A 68 1.62 -2.84 -1.45
CA CYS A 68 1.98 -1.83 -2.44
C CYS A 68 1.93 -0.41 -1.86
N ILE A 69 0.93 -0.08 -1.05
CA ILE A 69 0.86 1.20 -0.33
C ILE A 69 2.07 1.38 0.59
N ALA A 70 2.39 0.38 1.41
CA ALA A 70 3.53 0.40 2.30
C ALA A 70 4.84 0.56 1.51
N ALA A 71 5.05 -0.23 0.45
CA ALA A 71 6.23 -0.14 -0.40
C ALA A 71 6.40 1.24 -1.05
N SER A 72 5.30 1.84 -1.53
CA SER A 72 5.30 3.19 -2.09
C SER A 72 5.64 4.24 -1.03
N ALA A 73 4.92 4.26 0.09
CA ALA A 73 5.14 5.21 1.18
C ALA A 73 6.58 5.12 1.72
N PHE A 74 7.05 3.92 1.97
CA PHE A 74 8.40 3.68 2.46
C PHE A 74 9.47 4.10 1.46
N SER A 75 9.31 3.76 0.18
CA SER A 75 10.25 4.19 -0.85
C SER A 75 10.35 5.72 -0.89
N GLY A 76 9.24 6.43 -0.85
CA GLY A 76 9.20 7.89 -0.79
C GLY A 76 9.84 8.45 0.49
N ILE A 77 9.50 7.92 1.66
CA ILE A 77 10.07 8.38 2.95
C ILE A 77 11.56 8.07 3.04
N TYR A 78 12.02 6.93 2.55
CA TYR A 78 13.45 6.58 2.56
C TYR A 78 14.31 7.59 1.80
N THR A 79 13.75 8.31 0.84
CA THR A 79 14.46 9.39 0.14
C THR A 79 14.90 10.54 1.05
N LEU A 80 14.33 10.69 2.24
CA LEU A 80 14.76 11.67 3.26
C LEU A 80 16.09 11.26 3.90
N PHE A 81 16.40 9.97 3.94
CA PHE A 81 17.54 9.40 4.64
C PHE A 81 18.65 8.90 3.71
N CYS A 82 18.32 8.59 2.45
CA CYS A 82 19.30 8.06 1.50
C CYS A 82 20.19 9.14 0.89
N SER A 83 21.36 8.70 0.37
CA SER A 83 22.28 9.59 -0.34
C SER A 83 21.65 10.15 -1.64
N GLN A 84 22.08 11.35 -2.07
CA GLN A 84 21.54 12.02 -3.25
C GLN A 84 21.63 11.17 -4.53
N ARG A 85 22.65 10.29 -4.63
CA ARG A 85 22.86 9.40 -5.78
C ARG A 85 21.69 8.45 -5.98
N PHE A 86 21.13 7.89 -4.88
CA PHE A 86 20.05 6.90 -4.94
C PHE A 86 18.65 7.49 -4.83
N LYS A 87 18.52 8.76 -4.43
CA LYS A 87 17.26 9.43 -4.16
C LYS A 87 16.27 9.34 -5.33
N LYS A 88 16.72 9.58 -6.56
CA LYS A 88 15.87 9.49 -7.76
C LYS A 88 15.27 8.10 -7.96
N TYR A 89 16.03 7.03 -7.70
CA TYR A 89 15.55 5.66 -7.90
C TYR A 89 14.48 5.28 -6.90
N PHE A 90 14.60 5.70 -5.64
CA PHE A 90 13.57 5.47 -4.62
C PHE A 90 12.31 6.29 -4.90
N TRP A 91 12.43 7.51 -5.43
CA TRP A 91 11.28 8.26 -5.92
C TRP A 91 10.56 7.53 -7.05
N TRP A 92 11.27 7.05 -8.06
CA TRP A 92 10.70 6.30 -9.16
C TRP A 92 10.05 5.00 -8.70
N LEU A 93 10.68 4.31 -7.76
CA LEU A 93 10.14 3.10 -7.14
C LEU A 93 8.84 3.38 -6.40
N ALA A 94 8.72 4.51 -5.70
CA ALA A 94 7.49 4.92 -5.05
C ALA A 94 6.32 5.07 -6.04
N TYR A 95 6.57 5.66 -7.22
CA TYR A 95 5.55 5.78 -8.27
C TYR A 95 5.15 4.42 -8.87
N ILE A 96 6.10 3.51 -9.06
CA ILE A 96 5.82 2.15 -9.56
C ILE A 96 4.89 1.42 -8.57
N TRP A 97 5.22 1.43 -7.27
CA TRP A 97 4.39 0.81 -6.25
C TRP A 97 3.02 1.47 -6.11
N ALA A 98 2.94 2.80 -6.23
CA ALA A 98 1.67 3.51 -6.28
C ALA A 98 0.83 3.07 -7.49
N GLY A 99 1.45 2.83 -8.65
CA GLY A 99 0.78 2.28 -9.83
C GLY A 99 0.18 0.89 -9.56
N PHE A 100 0.93 -0.03 -8.96
CA PHE A 100 0.40 -1.34 -8.56
C PHE A 100 -0.71 -1.24 -7.51
N ALA A 101 -0.60 -0.32 -6.56
CA ALA A 101 -1.65 -0.08 -5.56
C ALA A 101 -2.95 0.42 -6.21
N VAL A 102 -2.85 1.32 -7.20
CA VAL A 102 -4.01 1.78 -8.00
C VAL A 102 -4.64 0.64 -8.78
N MET A 103 -3.83 -0.25 -9.37
CA MET A 103 -4.34 -1.45 -10.05
C MET A 103 -5.06 -2.40 -9.11
N ALA A 104 -4.68 -2.46 -7.83
CA ALA A 104 -5.33 -3.30 -6.84
C ALA A 104 -6.70 -2.77 -6.39
N LYS A 105 -6.83 -1.46 -6.13
CA LYS A 105 -8.08 -0.90 -5.55
C LYS A 105 -8.38 0.56 -5.93
N GLY A 106 -7.76 1.10 -6.96
CA GLY A 106 -8.04 2.45 -7.47
C GLY A 106 -7.53 3.58 -6.56
N VAL A 107 -8.35 4.62 -6.36
CA VAL A 107 -7.98 5.88 -5.68
C VAL A 107 -7.26 5.73 -4.33
N PRO A 108 -7.69 4.86 -3.38
CA PRO A 108 -6.98 4.69 -2.12
C PRO A 108 -5.51 4.27 -2.29
N GLY A 109 -5.21 3.50 -3.36
CA GLY A 109 -3.85 3.06 -3.68
C GLY A 109 -2.89 4.20 -4.01
N LEU A 110 -3.38 5.34 -4.50
CA LEU A 110 -2.60 6.55 -4.75
C LEU A 110 -2.66 7.52 -3.57
N ALA A 111 -3.85 7.76 -3.03
CA ALA A 111 -4.09 8.81 -2.04
C ALA A 111 -3.33 8.56 -0.73
N ILE A 112 -3.34 7.32 -0.23
CA ILE A 112 -2.71 6.99 1.06
C ILE A 112 -1.19 7.18 1.01
N PRO A 113 -0.42 6.56 0.08
CA PRO A 113 1.03 6.76 0.03
C PRO A 113 1.41 8.19 -0.31
N ALA A 114 0.67 8.87 -1.20
CA ALA A 114 0.92 10.26 -1.54
C ALA A 114 0.77 11.18 -0.31
N LEU A 115 -0.30 11.03 0.45
CA LEU A 115 -0.54 11.78 1.68
C LEU A 115 0.54 11.48 2.74
N THR A 116 0.90 10.22 2.90
CA THR A 116 1.93 9.79 3.86
C THR A 116 3.29 10.41 3.52
N ILE A 117 3.70 10.36 2.26
CA ILE A 117 4.95 10.98 1.79
C ILE A 117 4.88 12.51 1.95
N PHE A 118 3.78 13.12 1.56
CA PHE A 118 3.55 14.57 1.66
C PHE A 118 3.70 15.08 3.10
N ILE A 119 3.00 14.45 4.06
CA ILE A 119 3.10 14.80 5.48
C ILE A 119 4.53 14.61 6.00
N SER A 120 5.19 13.50 5.64
CA SER A 120 6.57 13.22 6.06
C SER A 120 7.56 14.29 5.58
N TYR A 121 7.38 14.79 4.36
CA TYR A 121 8.22 15.86 3.80
C TYR A 121 7.93 17.24 4.42
N ILE A 122 6.69 17.51 4.83
CA ILE A 122 6.34 18.72 5.60
C ILE A 122 7.03 18.67 6.96
N ILE A 123 6.89 17.56 7.69
CA ILE A 123 7.52 17.39 9.02
C ILE A 123 9.04 17.50 8.93
N ALA A 124 9.64 16.99 7.86
CA ALA A 124 11.08 17.10 7.62
C ALA A 124 11.55 18.49 7.16
N GLY A 125 10.64 19.44 6.92
CA GLY A 125 10.97 20.79 6.41
C GLY A 125 11.52 20.80 4.97
N ARG A 126 11.33 19.72 4.21
CA ARG A 126 11.92 19.50 2.87
C ARG A 126 10.90 19.47 1.74
N PHE A 127 9.75 20.10 1.94
CA PHE A 127 8.60 20.10 1.03
C PHE A 127 8.95 20.42 -0.43
N LYS A 128 9.80 21.44 -0.65
CA LYS A 128 10.20 21.86 -2.01
C LYS A 128 10.94 20.77 -2.80
N GLU A 129 11.56 19.82 -2.12
CA GLU A 129 12.31 18.75 -2.79
C GLU A 129 11.40 17.73 -3.51
N MET A 130 10.15 17.58 -3.07
CA MET A 130 9.17 16.70 -3.71
C MET A 130 8.88 17.09 -5.16
N PHE A 131 8.89 18.41 -5.43
CA PHE A 131 8.48 18.95 -6.72
C PHE A 131 9.63 19.10 -7.73
N LYS A 132 10.78 18.47 -7.48
CA LYS A 132 11.87 18.46 -8.47
C LYS A 132 11.45 17.70 -9.73
N PRO A 133 11.57 18.30 -10.94
CA PRO A 133 11.18 17.63 -12.20
C PRO A 133 11.86 16.27 -12.40
N LEU A 134 13.10 16.12 -11.94
CA LEU A 134 13.87 14.87 -11.97
C LEU A 134 13.15 13.70 -11.29
N TYR A 135 12.30 13.97 -10.31
CA TYR A 135 11.55 12.93 -9.58
C TYR A 135 10.17 12.71 -10.17
N ILE A 136 9.47 13.82 -10.48
CA ILE A 136 8.07 13.80 -10.92
C ILE A 136 7.94 13.26 -12.34
N ILE A 137 8.66 13.81 -13.31
CA ILE A 137 8.45 13.47 -14.72
C ILE A 137 8.69 11.98 -14.99
N PRO A 138 9.88 11.39 -14.67
CA PRO A 138 10.06 9.97 -14.88
C PRO A 138 9.18 9.12 -13.97
N GLY A 139 8.87 9.60 -12.75
CA GLY A 139 7.97 8.91 -11.84
C GLY A 139 6.56 8.76 -12.41
N LEU A 140 5.98 9.84 -12.96
CA LEU A 140 4.68 9.80 -13.62
C LEU A 140 4.70 8.90 -14.86
N VAL A 141 5.75 8.94 -15.65
CA VAL A 141 5.90 8.04 -16.82
C VAL A 141 5.86 6.58 -16.35
N LEU A 142 6.61 6.22 -15.32
CA LEU A 142 6.63 4.87 -14.77
C LEU A 142 5.27 4.46 -14.17
N PHE A 143 4.60 5.37 -13.46
CA PHE A 143 3.25 5.15 -12.94
C PHE A 143 2.27 4.84 -14.08
N PHE A 144 2.29 5.64 -15.14
CA PHE A 144 1.41 5.42 -16.28
C PHE A 144 1.76 4.17 -17.08
N ILE A 145 3.03 3.80 -17.21
CA ILE A 145 3.44 2.51 -17.81
C ILE A 145 2.81 1.33 -17.08
N VAL A 146 2.70 1.40 -15.74
CA VAL A 146 2.06 0.35 -14.95
C VAL A 146 0.54 0.37 -15.08
N THR A 147 -0.08 1.56 -15.06
CA THR A 147 -1.54 1.66 -14.95
C THR A 147 -2.26 1.70 -16.30
N LEU A 148 -1.73 2.39 -17.31
CA LEU A 148 -2.42 2.62 -18.57
C LEU A 148 -2.72 1.36 -19.39
N PRO A 149 -1.81 0.36 -19.53
CA PRO A 149 -2.07 -0.77 -20.43
C PRO A 149 -3.38 -1.48 -20.13
N TRP A 150 -3.66 -1.77 -18.87
CA TRP A 150 -4.90 -2.42 -18.47
C TRP A 150 -6.13 -1.52 -18.70
N HIS A 151 -6.05 -0.25 -18.33
CA HIS A 151 -7.16 0.69 -18.52
C HIS A 151 -7.50 0.89 -20.00
N ILE A 152 -6.48 0.97 -20.87
CA ILE A 152 -6.67 1.10 -22.31
C ILE A 152 -7.35 -0.15 -22.87
N ILE A 153 -6.90 -1.36 -22.51
CA ILE A 153 -7.50 -2.61 -22.96
C ILE A 153 -8.97 -2.69 -22.51
N MET A 154 -9.26 -2.31 -21.26
CA MET A 154 -10.63 -2.30 -20.75
C MET A 154 -11.52 -1.28 -21.45
N LEU A 155 -11.01 -0.07 -21.71
CA LEU A 155 -11.72 0.95 -22.47
C LEU A 155 -12.01 0.50 -23.92
N GLN A 156 -11.05 -0.14 -24.59
CA GLN A 156 -11.24 -0.67 -25.94
C GLN A 156 -12.27 -1.79 -25.98
N LYS A 157 -12.28 -2.67 -24.96
CA LYS A 157 -13.17 -3.83 -24.93
C LYS A 157 -14.59 -3.49 -24.51
N TYR A 158 -14.78 -2.60 -23.54
CA TYR A 158 -16.06 -2.31 -22.89
C TYR A 158 -16.55 -0.87 -23.11
N GLY A 159 -15.74 0.01 -23.68
CA GLY A 159 -16.11 1.40 -24.03
C GLY A 159 -16.68 2.20 -22.86
N TYR A 160 -17.77 2.90 -23.13
CA TYR A 160 -18.45 3.76 -22.16
C TYR A 160 -18.96 3.02 -20.91
N VAL A 161 -19.31 1.72 -21.04
CA VAL A 161 -19.80 0.91 -19.92
C VAL A 161 -18.70 0.78 -18.83
N PHE A 162 -17.43 0.55 -19.25
CA PHE A 162 -16.31 0.51 -18.33
C PHE A 162 -16.13 1.84 -17.60
N PHE A 163 -16.18 2.97 -18.33
CA PHE A 163 -16.05 4.29 -17.74
C PHE A 163 -17.14 4.55 -16.68
N ARG A 164 -18.40 4.25 -16.99
CA ARG A 164 -19.54 4.45 -16.10
C ARG A 164 -19.46 3.56 -14.87
N GLU A 165 -19.22 2.26 -15.04
CA GLU A 165 -19.23 1.31 -13.91
C GLU A 165 -17.97 1.46 -13.04
N TYR A 166 -16.78 1.57 -13.65
CA TYR A 166 -15.53 1.60 -12.93
C TYR A 166 -15.21 2.97 -12.34
N ILE A 167 -15.29 4.04 -13.15
CA ILE A 167 -14.91 5.39 -12.70
C ILE A 167 -16.06 6.04 -11.93
N TYR A 168 -17.27 6.06 -12.50
CA TYR A 168 -18.38 6.78 -11.89
C TYR A 168 -18.96 6.03 -10.69
N LYS A 169 -19.43 4.78 -10.85
CA LYS A 169 -20.03 4.01 -9.75
C LYS A 169 -19.06 3.64 -8.65
N HIS A 170 -17.89 3.08 -9.01
CA HIS A 170 -16.96 2.60 -7.97
C HIS A 170 -16.21 3.71 -7.24
N HIS A 171 -16.03 4.88 -7.83
CA HIS A 171 -15.27 5.96 -7.21
C HIS A 171 -16.18 7.09 -6.71
N PHE A 172 -17.15 7.56 -7.50
CA PHE A 172 -18.00 8.68 -7.11
C PHE A 172 -19.26 8.26 -6.33
N GLU A 173 -20.06 7.30 -6.82
CA GLU A 173 -21.27 6.89 -6.11
C GLU A 173 -21.00 6.23 -4.77
N ARG A 174 -19.92 5.43 -4.64
CA ARG A 174 -19.53 4.87 -3.34
C ARG A 174 -19.13 5.93 -2.32
N PHE A 175 -18.57 7.06 -2.77
CA PHE A 175 -18.26 8.19 -1.90
C PHE A 175 -19.53 8.99 -1.57
N ALA A 176 -20.40 9.25 -2.54
CA ALA A 176 -21.61 10.05 -2.39
C ALA A 176 -22.74 9.29 -1.67
N ASN A 177 -22.97 8.01 -2.05
CA ASN A 177 -24.12 7.20 -1.59
C ASN A 177 -23.69 6.08 -0.62
N SER A 178 -22.67 6.30 0.18
CA SER A 178 -22.25 5.34 1.22
C SER A 178 -23.38 5.00 2.21
N HIS A 179 -24.46 5.79 2.23
CA HIS A 179 -25.65 5.56 3.06
C HIS A 179 -26.51 4.39 2.60
N GLU A 180 -26.69 4.19 1.29
CA GLU A 180 -27.62 3.19 0.75
C GLU A 180 -27.04 1.76 0.73
N LEU A 181 -25.71 1.61 0.81
CA LEU A 181 -25.02 0.32 0.71
C LEU A 181 -24.94 -0.45 2.04
N GLY A 182 -25.57 0.00 3.11
CA GLY A 182 -25.64 -0.71 4.40
C GLY A 182 -24.27 -0.96 5.09
N ARG A 183 -23.19 -0.33 4.63
CA ARG A 183 -21.80 -0.55 5.10
C ARG A 183 -21.25 0.58 5.96
N LYS A 184 -22.09 1.46 6.47
CA LYS A 184 -21.64 2.47 7.43
C LYS A 184 -21.42 1.83 8.79
N GLN A 185 -20.18 1.43 9.01
CA GLN A 185 -19.76 1.22 10.39
C GLN A 185 -19.42 2.60 11.00
N PRO A 186 -19.86 2.88 12.23
CA PRO A 186 -19.51 4.12 12.90
C PRO A 186 -17.99 4.19 13.11
N PHE A 187 -17.43 5.41 13.16
CA PHE A 187 -15.99 5.63 13.27
C PHE A 187 -15.33 4.83 14.41
N TYR A 188 -16.01 4.70 15.54
CA TYR A 188 -15.51 3.95 16.69
C TYR A 188 -15.41 2.43 16.45
N TYR A 189 -16.06 1.87 15.41
CA TYR A 189 -15.92 0.46 15.04
C TYR A 189 -14.47 0.10 14.66
N TYR A 190 -13.74 1.03 14.06
CA TYR A 190 -12.36 0.78 13.63
C TYR A 190 -11.37 0.74 14.82
N ILE A 191 -11.75 1.28 15.98
CA ILE A 191 -10.90 1.26 17.18
C ILE A 191 -10.66 -0.17 17.67
N PRO A 192 -11.70 -0.97 18.00
CA PRO A 192 -11.48 -2.37 18.40
C PRO A 192 -10.87 -3.21 17.29
N VAL A 193 -11.19 -2.96 16.01
CA VAL A 193 -10.55 -3.67 14.88
C VAL A 193 -9.04 -3.43 14.86
N PHE A 194 -8.60 -2.18 15.06
CA PHE A 194 -7.18 -1.84 15.15
C PHE A 194 -6.49 -2.58 16.32
N PHE A 195 -7.10 -2.56 17.50
CA PHE A 195 -6.55 -3.21 18.68
C PHE A 195 -6.45 -4.74 18.51
N LEU A 196 -7.49 -5.36 17.99
CA LEU A 196 -7.51 -6.80 17.71
C LEU A 196 -6.52 -7.18 16.61
N GLY A 197 -6.46 -6.38 15.55
CA GLY A 197 -5.56 -6.62 14.43
C GLY A 197 -4.09 -6.54 14.79
N PHE A 198 -3.75 -5.65 15.75
CA PHE A 198 -2.37 -5.47 16.23
C PHE A 198 -1.97 -6.47 17.33
N MET A 199 -2.85 -7.37 17.75
CA MET A 199 -2.50 -8.42 18.70
C MET A 199 -1.36 -9.30 18.16
N PRO A 200 -0.39 -9.78 19.01
CA PRO A 200 -0.32 -9.57 20.47
C PRO A 200 0.40 -8.28 20.90
N TRP A 201 0.89 -7.47 19.96
CA TRP A 201 1.80 -6.34 20.21
C TRP A 201 1.14 -5.13 20.86
N ILE A 202 -0.18 -5.13 20.97
CA ILE A 202 -0.93 -4.07 21.64
C ILE A 202 -0.48 -3.88 23.11
N PHE A 203 -0.10 -4.97 23.77
CA PHE A 203 0.36 -4.92 25.15
C PHE A 203 1.72 -4.20 25.30
N SER A 204 2.52 -4.14 24.22
CA SER A 204 3.80 -3.42 24.22
C SER A 204 3.63 -1.91 24.29
N PHE A 205 2.50 -1.36 23.83
CA PHE A 205 2.22 0.08 23.92
C PHE A 205 2.03 0.52 25.38
N GLY A 206 1.37 -0.31 26.21
CA GLY A 206 1.19 -0.02 27.64
C GLY A 206 2.51 0.05 28.41
N ALA A 207 3.45 -0.83 28.08
CA ALA A 207 4.74 -0.89 28.76
C ALA A 207 5.66 0.31 28.46
N GLN A 208 5.49 0.97 27.33
CA GLN A 208 6.30 2.15 26.97
C GLN A 208 5.75 3.47 27.54
N ILE A 209 4.48 3.51 27.96
CA ILE A 209 3.87 4.71 28.56
C ILE A 209 4.25 4.80 30.06
N THR A 210 4.64 3.68 30.66
CA THR A 210 5.00 3.57 32.09
C THR A 210 6.50 3.58 32.36
N ALA A 211 7.34 3.64 31.34
CA ALA A 211 8.80 3.74 31.42
C ALA A 211 9.29 5.17 31.08
#